data_87b473f5be2788fd0d3ffa6a5b24b878
#
_entry.id   87b473f5be2788fd0d3ffa6a5b24b878
#
_cell.length_a   1.000
_cell.length_b   1.000
_cell.length_c   1.000
_cell.angle_alpha   90.00
_cell.angle_beta   90.00
_cell.angle_gamma   90.00
#
_symmetry.space_group_name_H-M   'P 1'
#
loop_
_entity.id
_entity.type
_entity.pdbx_description
1 polymer ?
#
loop_
_entity_poly.entity_id
_entity_poly.type
_entity_poly.pdbx_seq_one_letter_code
_entity_poly.pdbx_strand_id
1 'polypeptide(L)'
;MKWFRWFLILLTTVSLVYIAMPIFAAEKKIPDGAVATVNGVTITQADFDKEMARVRSQFSRSGRSLKESQLPDIKNRVLETLINRELLYQESQNKGIKVEDAEVNQQVDVLKKRFPNEDEFKAALLEMKVSEAELKSQIRKGMAIQQFVDKDLVQDVKVSETEVKDFYKNNPDMFKQAEQVKASHILIKVDAQADKSAKDQANKKIKEIQKKLEDGEDFAALAKEYSEGPSSANGGDLGYFERGRMVKPFEDVAFKLKPGEVSGMVETPFGYHLIKVVDKKPESVVSYEDAKGRIAQYLEQEKKGKVLERNLEAMRQKAVIETF
;
A
#
# COMPACT_ATOMS: atom_id res chain seq x y z
N MET A 1 0.18 -5.53 7.67
CA MET A 1 1.36 -4.96 7.03
C MET A 1 0.99 -4.17 5.78
N LYS A 2 0.27 -3.01 5.91
CA LYS A 2 -0.15 -2.15 4.77
C LYS A 2 0.02 -0.66 5.10
N TRP A 3 1.03 -0.27 5.88
CA TRP A 3 1.12 1.05 6.52
C TRP A 3 2.14 2.01 5.87
N PHE A 4 2.68 1.69 4.67
CA PHE A 4 3.73 2.51 4.04
C PHE A 4 3.30 3.24 2.76
N ARG A 5 1.98 3.42 2.50
CA ARG A 5 1.48 3.92 1.19
C ARG A 5 1.07 5.39 1.13
N TRP A 6 1.22 6.20 2.18
CA TRP A 6 0.60 7.54 2.25
C TRP A 6 1.52 8.74 2.05
N PHE A 7 2.78 8.53 1.64
CA PHE A 7 3.69 9.66 1.38
C PHE A 7 3.67 10.19 -0.07
N LEU A 8 2.71 9.83 -0.89
CA LEU A 8 2.77 10.04 -2.35
C LEU A 8 1.54 10.71 -3.00
N ILE A 9 0.76 11.51 -2.31
CA ILE A 9 -0.32 12.28 -2.97
C ILE A 9 -0.38 13.68 -2.37
N LEU A 10 0.13 14.68 -3.12
CA LEU A 10 -0.51 15.98 -3.38
C LEU A 10 0.43 16.85 -4.25
N LEU A 11 0.10 16.93 -5.51
CA LEU A 11 0.60 17.97 -6.41
C LEU A 11 -0.61 18.63 -7.05
N THR A 12 -0.85 19.90 -6.72
CA THR A 12 -1.70 20.79 -7.50
C THR A 12 -0.88 21.99 -7.96
N THR A 13 -1.09 22.34 -9.19
CA THR A 13 -0.43 23.33 -10.04
C THR A 13 -0.42 24.74 -9.44
N VAL A 14 0.76 25.38 -9.40
CA VAL A 14 0.91 26.83 -9.16
C VAL A 14 1.42 27.48 -10.44
N SER A 15 0.61 28.43 -10.97
CA SER A 15 0.96 29.24 -12.11
C SER A 15 1.96 30.33 -11.72
N LEU A 16 3.09 30.42 -12.43
CA LEU A 16 4.12 31.44 -12.26
C LEU A 16 3.71 32.77 -12.89
N VAL A 17 3.73 33.84 -12.11
CA VAL A 17 3.72 35.24 -12.63
C VAL A 17 5.17 35.74 -12.61
N TYR A 18 5.70 36.03 -13.78
CA TYR A 18 7.02 36.64 -13.95
C TYR A 18 6.93 38.16 -13.81
N ILE A 19 7.67 38.70 -12.85
CA ILE A 19 8.02 40.15 -12.80
C ILE A 19 9.50 40.23 -13.18
N ALA A 20 9.79 40.81 -14.35
CA ALA A 20 11.13 41.02 -14.86
C ALA A 20 11.75 42.27 -14.21
N MET A 21 12.80 42.10 -13.38
CA MET A 21 13.76 43.15 -13.07
C MET A 21 15.10 42.80 -13.75
N PRO A 22 15.80 43.79 -14.37
CA PRO A 22 17.09 43.53 -14.98
C PRO A 22 18.17 43.43 -13.89
N ILE A 23 18.56 42.23 -13.56
CA ILE A 23 19.77 41.97 -12.77
C ILE A 23 20.86 41.57 -13.76
N PHE A 24 21.99 42.27 -13.71
CA PHE A 24 23.24 41.82 -14.34
C PHE A 24 23.51 40.39 -13.89
N ALA A 25 23.20 39.42 -14.75
CA ALA A 25 23.46 38.03 -14.54
C ALA A 25 24.98 37.83 -14.69
N ALA A 26 25.70 37.82 -13.56
CA ALA A 26 26.90 37.03 -13.51
C ALA A 26 26.50 35.62 -13.89
N GLU A 27 27.09 35.01 -14.93
CA GLU A 27 26.89 33.60 -15.28
C GLU A 27 27.11 32.77 -14.02
N LYS A 28 26.03 32.37 -13.40
CA LYS A 28 26.05 31.55 -12.17
C LYS A 28 26.47 30.14 -12.60
N LYS A 29 27.74 29.83 -12.36
CA LYS A 29 28.31 28.55 -12.76
C LYS A 29 27.51 27.46 -12.04
N ILE A 30 26.73 26.68 -12.80
CA ILE A 30 26.00 25.52 -12.27
C ILE A 30 27.05 24.60 -11.63
N PRO A 31 26.91 24.20 -10.35
CA PRO A 31 27.83 23.27 -9.73
C PRO A 31 27.85 21.95 -10.51
N ASP A 32 29.03 21.41 -10.78
CA ASP A 32 29.19 20.20 -11.57
C ASP A 32 28.39 19.04 -10.93
N GLY A 33 27.55 18.39 -11.75
CA GLY A 33 26.68 17.31 -11.28
C GLY A 33 25.52 17.72 -10.38
N ALA A 34 25.14 19.01 -10.36
CA ALA A 34 23.96 19.48 -9.62
C ALA A 34 22.68 19.21 -10.37
N VAL A 35 21.63 18.75 -9.69
CA VAL A 35 20.25 18.71 -10.19
C VAL A 35 19.39 19.82 -9.59
N ALA A 36 19.76 20.32 -8.42
CA ALA A 36 19.15 21.49 -7.79
C ALA A 36 20.11 22.12 -6.77
N THR A 37 19.81 23.36 -6.36
CA THR A 37 20.38 23.96 -5.15
C THR A 37 19.27 24.47 -4.24
N VAL A 38 19.48 24.40 -2.93
CA VAL A 38 18.56 24.90 -1.90
C VAL A 38 19.36 25.79 -0.94
N ASN A 39 19.15 27.10 -0.99
CA ASN A 39 19.90 28.09 -0.23
C ASN A 39 21.45 27.93 -0.41
N GLY A 40 21.86 27.61 -1.65
CA GLY A 40 23.28 27.39 -1.98
C GLY A 40 23.81 25.98 -1.67
N VAL A 41 23.06 25.11 -1.02
CA VAL A 41 23.41 23.70 -0.81
C VAL A 41 23.05 22.90 -2.05
N THR A 42 24.01 22.17 -2.61
CA THR A 42 23.83 21.39 -3.83
C THR A 42 23.16 20.04 -3.55
N ILE A 43 22.12 19.73 -4.30
CA ILE A 43 21.54 18.40 -4.46
C ILE A 43 22.19 17.79 -5.71
N THR A 44 22.93 16.69 -5.56
CA THR A 44 23.72 16.11 -6.64
C THR A 44 22.91 15.12 -7.48
N GLN A 45 23.38 14.88 -8.73
CA GLN A 45 22.87 13.80 -9.57
C GLN A 45 22.99 12.44 -8.86
N ALA A 46 24.06 12.23 -8.10
CA ALA A 46 24.24 11.00 -7.34
C ALA A 46 23.18 10.80 -6.26
N ASP A 47 22.74 11.87 -5.57
CA ASP A 47 21.64 11.80 -4.59
C ASP A 47 20.32 11.49 -5.29
N PHE A 48 20.09 12.12 -6.44
CA PHE A 48 18.92 11.89 -7.26
C PHE A 48 18.85 10.43 -7.76
N ASP A 49 19.95 9.90 -8.28
CA ASP A 49 20.02 8.53 -8.79
C ASP A 49 19.82 7.49 -7.67
N LYS A 50 20.38 7.74 -6.47
CA LYS A 50 20.16 6.91 -5.30
C LYS A 50 18.67 6.88 -4.90
N GLU A 51 18.00 8.02 -4.87
CA GLU A 51 16.58 8.07 -4.51
C GLU A 51 15.70 7.45 -5.63
N MET A 52 16.05 7.64 -6.91
CA MET A 52 15.39 6.95 -8.03
C MET A 52 15.54 5.43 -7.95
N ALA A 53 16.72 4.93 -7.59
CA ALA A 53 16.95 3.49 -7.39
C ALA A 53 16.09 2.94 -6.25
N ARG A 54 15.95 3.71 -5.16
CA ARG A 54 15.06 3.37 -4.03
C ARG A 54 13.60 3.26 -4.47
N VAL A 55 13.11 4.23 -5.23
CA VAL A 55 11.74 4.22 -5.77
C VAL A 55 11.53 3.00 -6.68
N ARG A 56 12.47 2.71 -7.60
CA ARG A 56 12.40 1.52 -8.46
C ARG A 56 12.34 0.22 -7.66
N SER A 57 13.18 0.08 -6.63
CA SER A 57 13.18 -1.09 -5.75
C SER A 57 11.84 -1.27 -5.04
N GLN A 58 11.21 -0.17 -4.60
CA GLN A 58 9.91 -0.21 -3.95
C GLN A 58 8.80 -0.69 -4.92
N PHE A 59 8.82 -0.22 -6.17
CA PHE A 59 7.89 -0.70 -7.20
C PHE A 59 8.07 -2.19 -7.48
N SER A 60 9.33 -2.64 -7.66
CA SER A 60 9.64 -4.06 -7.89
C SER A 60 9.15 -4.97 -6.76
N ARG A 61 9.36 -4.55 -5.50
CA ARG A 61 8.87 -5.29 -4.32
C ARG A 61 7.34 -5.38 -4.23
N SER A 62 6.63 -4.43 -4.83
CA SER A 62 5.16 -4.45 -4.91
C SER A 62 4.64 -5.26 -6.11
N GLY A 63 5.51 -5.96 -6.85
CA GLY A 63 5.15 -6.71 -8.06
C GLY A 63 4.78 -5.82 -9.25
N ARG A 64 5.16 -4.53 -9.22
CA ARG A 64 4.87 -3.57 -10.29
C ARG A 64 6.16 -3.12 -10.96
N SER A 65 6.13 -2.98 -12.28
CA SER A 65 7.18 -2.31 -13.03
C SER A 65 6.82 -0.85 -13.29
N LEU A 66 7.82 0.03 -13.25
CA LEU A 66 7.65 1.42 -13.65
C LEU A 66 7.48 1.47 -15.18
N LYS A 67 6.37 2.06 -15.63
CA LYS A 67 6.16 2.34 -17.06
C LYS A 67 6.93 3.59 -17.46
N GLU A 68 7.45 3.63 -18.68
CA GLU A 68 8.18 4.79 -19.20
C GLU A 68 7.35 6.09 -19.16
N SER A 69 6.04 5.99 -19.41
CA SER A 69 5.12 7.14 -19.33
C SER A 69 5.03 7.76 -17.93
N GLN A 70 5.42 7.04 -16.87
CA GLN A 70 5.38 7.52 -15.48
C GLN A 70 6.72 8.13 -15.03
N LEU A 71 7.80 7.92 -15.80
CA LEU A 71 9.15 8.36 -15.41
C LEU A 71 9.27 9.87 -15.21
N PRO A 72 8.71 10.75 -16.07
CA PRO A 72 8.82 12.19 -15.85
C PRO A 72 8.22 12.63 -14.52
N ASP A 73 7.01 12.16 -14.19
CA ASP A 73 6.32 12.51 -12.95
C ASP A 73 7.08 11.98 -11.72
N ILE A 74 7.68 10.80 -11.84
CA ILE A 74 8.46 10.20 -10.76
C ILE A 74 9.76 10.97 -10.55
N LYS A 75 10.45 11.36 -11.62
CA LYS A 75 11.66 12.19 -11.54
C LYS A 75 11.37 13.52 -10.84
N ASN A 76 10.31 14.20 -11.22
CA ASN A 76 9.89 15.43 -10.56
C ASN A 76 9.61 15.23 -9.09
N ARG A 77 8.86 14.17 -8.72
CA ARG A 77 8.58 13.85 -7.31
C ARG A 77 9.84 13.51 -6.50
N VAL A 78 10.80 12.84 -7.10
CA VAL A 78 12.08 12.54 -6.46
C VAL A 78 12.84 13.83 -6.19
N LEU A 79 12.94 14.72 -7.19
CA LEU A 79 13.59 16.03 -7.03
C LEU A 79 12.92 16.85 -5.92
N GLU A 80 11.59 16.95 -5.93
CA GLU A 80 10.80 17.63 -4.92
C GLU A 80 11.03 17.04 -3.51
N THR A 81 11.12 15.72 -3.42
CA THR A 81 11.41 15.02 -2.14
C THR A 81 12.80 15.40 -1.60
N LEU A 82 13.80 15.48 -2.47
CA LEU A 82 15.16 15.86 -2.08
C LEU A 82 15.23 17.34 -1.65
N ILE A 83 14.56 18.24 -2.38
CA ILE A 83 14.45 19.65 -2.02
C ILE A 83 13.77 19.82 -0.66
N ASN A 84 12.63 19.16 -0.45
CA ASN A 84 11.88 19.23 0.80
C ASN A 84 12.69 18.66 1.99
N ARG A 85 13.43 17.56 1.76
CA ARG A 85 14.33 16.98 2.77
C ARG A 85 15.44 17.95 3.16
N GLU A 86 16.03 18.64 2.19
CA GLU A 86 17.08 19.63 2.46
C GLU A 86 16.52 20.85 3.20
N LEU A 87 15.34 21.36 2.83
CA LEU A 87 14.67 22.45 3.55
C LEU A 87 14.42 22.10 5.02
N LEU A 88 13.85 20.92 5.28
CA LEU A 88 13.60 20.44 6.64
C LEU A 88 14.88 20.26 7.44
N TYR A 89 15.94 19.77 6.80
CA TYR A 89 17.23 19.61 7.45
C TYR A 89 17.84 20.97 7.82
N GLN A 90 17.86 21.93 6.90
CA GLN A 90 18.35 23.26 7.17
C GLN A 90 17.56 23.92 8.32
N GLU A 91 16.24 23.78 8.31
CA GLU A 91 15.43 24.34 9.39
C GLU A 91 15.68 23.63 10.72
N SER A 92 15.90 22.31 10.72
CA SER A 92 16.30 21.59 11.92
C SER A 92 17.61 22.12 12.52
N GLN A 93 18.59 22.50 11.66
CA GLN A 93 19.85 23.11 12.10
C GLN A 93 19.62 24.52 12.64
N ASN A 94 18.78 25.33 11.97
CA ASN A 94 18.42 26.69 12.44
C ASN A 94 17.74 26.65 13.82
N LYS A 95 16.99 25.61 14.12
CA LYS A 95 16.37 25.34 15.43
C LYS A 95 17.34 24.77 16.45
N GLY A 96 18.60 24.54 16.08
CA GLY A 96 19.63 24.03 16.97
C GLY A 96 19.46 22.55 17.35
N ILE A 97 18.74 21.78 16.53
CA ILE A 97 18.56 20.33 16.79
C ILE A 97 19.89 19.62 16.58
N LYS A 98 20.34 18.95 17.62
CA LYS A 98 21.57 18.15 17.63
C LYS A 98 21.23 16.68 17.83
N VAL A 99 21.82 15.84 17.00
CA VAL A 99 21.71 14.38 17.10
C VAL A 99 23.08 13.86 17.56
N GLU A 100 23.11 13.26 18.73
CA GLU A 100 24.33 12.75 19.34
C GLU A 100 24.85 11.50 18.60
N ASP A 101 26.18 11.33 18.60
CA ASP A 101 26.81 10.16 17.94
C ASP A 101 26.33 8.83 18.51
N ALA A 102 26.01 8.78 19.79
CA ALA A 102 25.46 7.58 20.43
C ALA A 102 24.11 7.17 19.82
N GLU A 103 23.23 8.13 19.56
CA GLU A 103 21.94 7.88 18.94
C GLU A 103 22.09 7.36 17.51
N VAL A 104 23.01 7.96 16.73
CA VAL A 104 23.33 7.51 15.37
C VAL A 104 23.88 6.09 15.38
N ASN A 105 24.85 5.79 16.26
CA ASN A 105 25.42 4.45 16.37
C ASN A 105 24.36 3.41 16.75
N GLN A 106 23.47 3.74 17.67
CA GLN A 106 22.36 2.86 18.03
C GLN A 106 21.46 2.52 16.81
N GLN A 107 21.18 3.50 15.94
CA GLN A 107 20.42 3.25 14.72
C GLN A 107 21.19 2.36 13.73
N VAL A 108 22.51 2.57 13.62
CA VAL A 108 23.35 1.68 12.80
C VAL A 108 23.34 0.26 13.34
N ASP A 109 23.42 0.08 14.67
CA ASP A 109 23.37 -1.24 15.29
C ASP A 109 22.01 -1.94 15.05
N VAL A 110 20.90 -1.20 15.13
CA VAL A 110 19.58 -1.71 14.78
C VAL A 110 19.52 -2.15 13.30
N LEU A 111 20.18 -1.39 12.41
CA LEU A 111 20.25 -1.75 11.00
C LEU A 111 21.13 -2.98 10.78
N LYS A 112 22.30 -3.06 11.43
CA LYS A 112 23.21 -4.22 11.39
C LYS A 112 22.51 -5.52 11.79
N LYS A 113 21.66 -5.48 12.81
CA LYS A 113 20.86 -6.66 13.27
C LYS A 113 19.88 -7.24 12.26
N ARG A 114 19.62 -6.54 11.15
CA ARG A 114 18.78 -7.05 10.02
C ARG A 114 19.56 -7.94 9.07
N PHE A 115 20.87 -8.00 9.21
CA PHE A 115 21.76 -8.84 8.42
C PHE A 115 22.24 -10.03 9.27
N PRO A 116 22.48 -11.17 8.66
CA PRO A 116 22.96 -12.37 9.37
C PRO A 116 24.28 -12.15 10.10
N ASN A 117 25.16 -11.31 9.53
CA ASN A 117 26.48 -10.99 10.09
C ASN A 117 26.99 -9.63 9.56
N GLU A 118 28.11 -9.17 10.11
CA GLU A 118 28.71 -7.89 9.76
C GLU A 118 29.27 -7.86 8.31
N ASP A 119 29.73 -8.99 7.81
CA ASP A 119 30.31 -9.05 6.46
C ASP A 119 29.21 -8.88 5.40
N GLU A 120 28.03 -9.46 5.61
CA GLU A 120 26.87 -9.23 4.73
C GLU A 120 26.36 -7.79 4.79
N PHE A 121 26.40 -7.16 5.96
CA PHE A 121 26.11 -5.75 6.08
C PHE A 121 27.10 -4.89 5.29
N LYS A 122 28.43 -5.16 5.41
CA LYS A 122 29.47 -4.46 4.65
C LYS A 122 29.33 -4.70 3.13
N ALA A 123 29.04 -5.94 2.73
CA ALA A 123 28.79 -6.28 1.32
C ALA A 123 27.60 -5.49 0.76
N ALA A 124 26.50 -5.39 1.52
CA ALA A 124 25.35 -4.60 1.11
C ALA A 124 25.68 -3.09 0.97
N LEU A 125 26.50 -2.53 1.85
CA LEU A 125 26.97 -1.16 1.72
C LEU A 125 27.82 -0.94 0.45
N LEU A 126 28.70 -1.88 0.14
CA LEU A 126 29.52 -1.84 -1.08
C LEU A 126 28.65 -1.92 -2.34
N GLU A 127 27.65 -2.80 -2.35
CA GLU A 127 26.68 -2.91 -3.47
C GLU A 127 25.92 -1.60 -3.67
N MET A 128 25.50 -0.96 -2.57
CA MET A 128 24.84 0.34 -2.61
C MET A 128 25.81 1.51 -2.87
N LYS A 129 27.11 1.27 -2.94
CA LYS A 129 28.16 2.29 -3.08
C LYS A 129 28.08 3.38 -1.99
N VAL A 130 27.84 2.97 -0.76
CA VAL A 130 27.72 3.84 0.42
C VAL A 130 28.74 3.41 1.46
N SER A 131 29.56 4.34 1.93
CA SER A 131 30.43 4.11 3.08
C SER A 131 29.64 4.12 4.40
N GLU A 132 30.20 3.50 5.45
CA GLU A 132 29.56 3.55 6.79
C GLU A 132 29.49 5.00 7.32
N ALA A 133 30.46 5.86 6.97
CA ALA A 133 30.43 7.27 7.33
C ALA A 133 29.30 8.03 6.63
N GLU A 134 29.06 7.78 5.34
CA GLU A 134 27.91 8.35 4.61
C GLU A 134 26.59 7.83 5.16
N LEU A 135 26.49 6.54 5.47
CA LEU A 135 25.31 5.98 6.12
C LEU A 135 25.02 6.69 7.45
N LYS A 136 26.02 6.86 8.32
CA LYS A 136 25.87 7.59 9.59
C LYS A 136 25.45 9.03 9.37
N SER A 137 26.00 9.71 8.37
CA SER A 137 25.60 11.07 8.00
C SER A 137 24.14 11.14 7.55
N GLN A 138 23.68 10.20 6.71
CA GLN A 138 22.29 10.14 6.27
C GLN A 138 21.33 9.84 7.43
N ILE A 139 21.70 8.92 8.32
CA ILE A 139 20.93 8.62 9.53
C ILE A 139 20.82 9.88 10.41
N ARG A 140 21.93 10.58 10.67
CA ARG A 140 21.94 11.81 11.47
C ARG A 140 21.01 12.88 10.87
N LYS A 141 21.10 13.13 9.57
CA LYS A 141 20.21 14.06 8.86
C LYS A 141 18.74 13.65 9.01
N GLY A 142 18.43 12.38 8.80
CA GLY A 142 17.07 11.85 8.96
C GLY A 142 16.53 12.00 10.38
N MET A 143 17.36 11.73 11.40
CA MET A 143 16.99 11.89 12.81
C MET A 143 16.78 13.36 13.18
N ALA A 144 17.62 14.27 12.69
CA ALA A 144 17.45 15.71 12.92
C ALA A 144 16.14 16.23 12.33
N ILE A 145 15.80 15.82 11.11
CA ILE A 145 14.51 16.13 10.47
C ILE A 145 13.36 15.57 11.29
N GLN A 146 13.44 14.30 11.69
CA GLN A 146 12.38 13.65 12.47
C GLN A 146 12.18 14.36 13.81
N GLN A 147 13.25 14.68 14.55
CA GLN A 147 13.16 15.41 15.80
C GLN A 147 12.53 16.79 15.60
N PHE A 148 12.91 17.51 14.54
CA PHE A 148 12.32 18.80 14.20
C PHE A 148 10.83 18.69 13.92
N VAL A 149 10.43 17.75 13.06
CA VAL A 149 9.01 17.54 12.71
C VAL A 149 8.21 17.19 13.97
N ASP A 150 8.69 16.24 14.78
CA ASP A 150 7.96 15.76 15.94
C ASP A 150 7.85 16.81 17.06
N LYS A 151 8.90 17.55 17.34
CA LYS A 151 8.97 18.48 18.49
C LYS A 151 8.50 19.89 18.16
N ASP A 152 8.73 20.35 16.92
CA ASP A 152 8.48 21.76 16.57
C ASP A 152 7.27 21.94 15.65
N LEU A 153 6.95 20.94 14.82
CA LEU A 153 5.86 21.10 13.86
C LEU A 153 4.56 20.43 14.31
N VAL A 154 4.62 19.20 14.80
CA VAL A 154 3.40 18.39 15.00
C VAL A 154 3.11 18.00 16.43
N GLN A 155 3.91 18.43 17.42
CA GLN A 155 3.72 18.08 18.84
C GLN A 155 2.35 18.48 19.40
N ASP A 156 1.77 19.58 18.91
CA ASP A 156 0.50 20.12 19.37
C ASP A 156 -0.68 19.61 18.54
N VAL A 157 -0.46 18.74 17.56
CA VAL A 157 -1.52 18.15 16.76
C VAL A 157 -2.30 17.16 17.60
N LYS A 158 -3.57 17.50 17.86
CA LYS A 158 -4.50 16.67 18.63
C LYS A 158 -5.78 16.44 17.84
N VAL A 159 -6.37 15.30 18.06
CA VAL A 159 -7.69 14.96 17.54
C VAL A 159 -8.64 14.87 18.72
N SER A 160 -9.69 15.65 18.66
CA SER A 160 -10.73 15.64 19.69
C SER A 160 -11.70 14.46 19.49
N GLU A 161 -12.34 14.04 20.56
CA GLU A 161 -13.37 13.00 20.50
C GLU A 161 -14.56 13.40 19.59
N THR A 162 -14.86 14.69 19.52
CA THR A 162 -15.90 15.23 18.63
C THR A 162 -15.54 14.98 17.17
N GLU A 163 -14.30 15.26 16.77
CA GLU A 163 -13.84 15.02 15.38
C GLU A 163 -13.91 13.55 15.01
N VAL A 164 -13.56 12.65 15.94
CA VAL A 164 -13.67 11.20 15.74
C VAL A 164 -15.12 10.77 15.55
N LYS A 165 -16.03 11.30 16.39
CA LYS A 165 -17.47 11.02 16.28
C LYS A 165 -18.06 11.56 14.97
N ASP A 166 -17.69 12.78 14.59
CA ASP A 166 -18.16 13.41 13.37
C ASP A 166 -17.65 12.65 12.14
N PHE A 167 -16.39 12.22 12.13
CA PHE A 167 -15.85 11.39 11.06
C PHE A 167 -16.63 10.08 10.90
N TYR A 168 -16.90 9.40 12.02
CA TYR A 168 -17.68 8.16 12.00
C TYR A 168 -19.09 8.36 11.43
N LYS A 169 -19.79 9.42 11.88
CA LYS A 169 -21.13 9.75 11.42
C LYS A 169 -21.20 10.15 9.95
N ASN A 170 -20.20 10.92 9.50
CA ASN A 170 -20.19 11.48 8.15
C ASN A 170 -19.67 10.49 7.10
N ASN A 171 -19.08 9.36 7.52
CA ASN A 171 -18.51 8.35 6.63
C ASN A 171 -19.06 6.94 6.90
N PRO A 172 -20.39 6.74 6.94
CA PRO A 172 -20.99 5.47 7.35
C PRO A 172 -20.57 4.29 6.47
N ASP A 173 -20.33 4.54 5.18
CA ASP A 173 -19.93 3.49 4.22
C ASP A 173 -18.54 2.91 4.50
N MET A 174 -17.66 3.66 5.16
CA MET A 174 -16.33 3.18 5.55
C MET A 174 -16.39 2.12 6.67
N PHE A 175 -17.49 2.01 7.37
CA PHE A 175 -17.69 1.13 8.52
C PHE A 175 -18.62 -0.04 8.21
N LYS A 176 -19.20 -0.09 7.03
CA LYS A 176 -20.01 -1.22 6.58
C LYS A 176 -19.10 -2.41 6.25
N GLN A 177 -19.50 -3.56 6.73
CA GLN A 177 -18.95 -4.85 6.35
C GLN A 177 -20.00 -5.59 5.55
N ALA A 178 -19.72 -5.88 4.31
CA ALA A 178 -20.65 -6.58 3.43
C ALA A 178 -20.95 -8.00 3.96
N GLU A 179 -22.13 -8.51 3.60
CA GLU A 179 -22.45 -9.92 3.81
C GLU A 179 -21.39 -10.82 3.19
N GLN A 180 -20.92 -11.83 3.93
CA GLN A 180 -19.96 -12.82 3.46
C GLN A 180 -20.54 -14.22 3.60
N VAL A 181 -20.28 -15.04 2.59
CA VAL A 181 -20.62 -16.47 2.60
C VAL A 181 -19.33 -17.27 2.57
N LYS A 182 -19.22 -18.26 3.47
CA LYS A 182 -18.21 -19.31 3.38
C LYS A 182 -18.83 -20.52 2.71
N ALA A 183 -18.26 -20.95 1.58
CA ALA A 183 -18.78 -22.09 0.86
C ALA A 183 -17.66 -23.04 0.39
N SER A 184 -18.06 -24.30 0.18
CA SER A 184 -17.29 -25.28 -0.58
C SER A 184 -18.04 -25.62 -1.88
N HIS A 185 -17.31 -26.04 -2.90
CA HIS A 185 -17.92 -26.45 -4.14
C HIS A 185 -17.31 -27.75 -4.74
N ILE A 186 -18.11 -28.43 -5.53
CA ILE A 186 -17.67 -29.48 -6.44
C ILE A 186 -17.92 -28.99 -7.84
N LEU A 187 -16.90 -28.95 -8.69
CA LEU A 187 -16.99 -28.52 -10.09
C LEU A 187 -16.72 -29.69 -11.04
N ILE A 188 -17.62 -29.94 -11.95
CA ILE A 188 -17.38 -30.76 -13.14
C ILE A 188 -17.25 -29.77 -14.32
N LYS A 189 -16.04 -29.68 -14.86
CA LYS A 189 -15.73 -28.75 -15.94
C LYS A 189 -16.42 -29.16 -17.23
N VAL A 190 -17.05 -28.19 -17.87
CA VAL A 190 -17.50 -28.30 -19.24
C VAL A 190 -17.53 -26.91 -19.85
N ASP A 191 -16.96 -26.77 -21.03
CA ASP A 191 -16.98 -25.49 -21.74
C ASP A 191 -18.42 -25.13 -22.14
N ALA A 192 -18.76 -23.85 -22.04
CA ALA A 192 -20.06 -23.35 -22.44
C ALA A 192 -20.38 -23.66 -23.94
N GLN A 193 -19.32 -23.73 -24.75
CA GLN A 193 -19.42 -24.04 -26.20
C GLN A 193 -19.20 -25.54 -26.51
N ALA A 194 -19.02 -26.39 -25.49
CA ALA A 194 -18.86 -27.84 -25.70
C ALA A 194 -20.10 -28.44 -26.41
N ASP A 195 -19.86 -29.51 -27.12
CA ASP A 195 -20.94 -30.23 -27.79
C ASP A 195 -21.92 -30.84 -26.78
N LYS A 196 -23.08 -31.28 -27.31
CA LYS A 196 -24.14 -31.86 -26.48
C LYS A 196 -23.67 -33.10 -25.72
N SER A 197 -22.82 -33.93 -26.33
CA SER A 197 -22.34 -35.18 -25.70
C SER A 197 -21.49 -34.89 -24.46
N ALA A 198 -20.58 -33.93 -24.55
CA ALA A 198 -19.77 -33.52 -23.44
C ALA A 198 -20.59 -32.89 -22.29
N LYS A 199 -21.58 -32.08 -22.65
CA LYS A 199 -22.51 -31.50 -21.65
C LYS A 199 -23.36 -32.57 -20.98
N ASP A 200 -23.86 -33.53 -21.71
CA ASP A 200 -24.67 -34.64 -21.17
C ASP A 200 -23.82 -35.53 -20.21
N GLN A 201 -22.56 -35.78 -20.56
CA GLN A 201 -21.64 -36.54 -19.69
C GLN A 201 -21.34 -35.79 -18.39
N ALA A 202 -21.02 -34.50 -18.46
CA ALA A 202 -20.78 -33.67 -17.29
C ALA A 202 -22.02 -33.55 -16.39
N ASN A 203 -23.21 -33.40 -17.01
CA ASN A 203 -24.49 -33.37 -16.32
C ASN A 203 -24.79 -34.70 -15.60
N LYS A 204 -24.51 -35.84 -16.26
CA LYS A 204 -24.66 -37.16 -15.63
C LYS A 204 -23.72 -37.29 -14.42
N LYS A 205 -22.45 -36.93 -14.57
CA LYS A 205 -21.45 -37.01 -13.52
C LYS A 205 -21.84 -36.18 -12.29
N ILE A 206 -22.25 -34.91 -12.48
CA ILE A 206 -22.65 -34.05 -11.36
C ILE A 206 -23.91 -34.55 -10.65
N LYS A 207 -24.85 -35.14 -11.36
CA LYS A 207 -26.08 -35.77 -10.80
C LYS A 207 -25.75 -37.03 -9.99
N GLU A 208 -24.78 -37.83 -10.41
CA GLU A 208 -24.32 -38.98 -9.65
C GLU A 208 -23.69 -38.54 -8.32
N ILE A 209 -22.89 -37.45 -8.34
CA ILE A 209 -22.32 -36.87 -7.13
C ILE A 209 -23.40 -36.27 -6.23
N GLN A 210 -24.39 -35.60 -6.81
CA GLN A 210 -25.54 -35.07 -6.05
C GLN A 210 -26.27 -36.20 -5.32
N LYS A 211 -26.50 -37.33 -5.98
CA LYS A 211 -27.14 -38.49 -5.36
C LYS A 211 -26.31 -39.04 -4.19
N LYS A 212 -24.99 -39.12 -4.33
CA LYS A 212 -24.11 -39.58 -3.24
C LYS A 212 -24.21 -38.64 -2.02
N LEU A 213 -24.35 -37.32 -2.26
CA LEU A 213 -24.58 -36.34 -1.17
C LEU A 213 -25.95 -36.54 -0.51
N GLU A 214 -26.98 -36.84 -1.27
CA GLU A 214 -28.34 -37.17 -0.77
C GLU A 214 -28.34 -38.48 0.04
N ASP A 215 -27.48 -39.42 -0.35
CA ASP A 215 -27.27 -40.68 0.36
C ASP A 215 -26.38 -40.53 1.64
N GLY A 216 -25.89 -39.29 1.91
CA GLY A 216 -25.19 -38.92 3.15
C GLY A 216 -23.67 -38.98 3.07
N GLU A 217 -23.08 -39.15 1.89
CA GLU A 217 -21.61 -39.10 1.75
C GLU A 217 -21.06 -37.70 2.05
N ASP A 218 -19.81 -37.65 2.58
CA ASP A 218 -19.19 -36.38 2.98
C ASP A 218 -18.84 -35.51 1.79
N PHE A 219 -19.27 -34.24 1.84
CA PHE A 219 -19.06 -33.27 0.77
C PHE A 219 -17.58 -33.04 0.46
N ALA A 220 -16.74 -32.94 1.50
CA ALA A 220 -15.31 -32.66 1.30
C ALA A 220 -14.58 -33.86 0.70
N ALA A 221 -15.00 -35.09 1.06
CA ALA A 221 -14.48 -36.30 0.46
C ALA A 221 -14.84 -36.38 -1.03
N LEU A 222 -16.11 -36.13 -1.37
CA LEU A 222 -16.56 -36.10 -2.77
C LEU A 222 -15.91 -34.97 -3.57
N ALA A 223 -15.67 -33.81 -2.96
CA ALA A 223 -14.94 -32.72 -3.59
C ALA A 223 -13.49 -33.09 -3.92
N LYS A 224 -12.82 -33.80 -3.02
CA LYS A 224 -11.45 -34.29 -3.26
C LYS A 224 -11.38 -35.34 -4.36
N GLU A 225 -12.37 -36.20 -4.42
CA GLU A 225 -12.41 -37.32 -5.36
C GLU A 225 -12.87 -36.90 -6.77
N TYR A 226 -13.89 -36.05 -6.85
CA TYR A 226 -14.58 -35.78 -8.13
C TYR A 226 -14.42 -34.37 -8.65
N SER A 227 -14.10 -33.38 -7.79
CA SER A 227 -14.04 -31.99 -8.24
C SER A 227 -12.83 -31.74 -9.13
N GLU A 228 -13.09 -31.10 -10.25
CA GLU A 228 -12.09 -30.64 -11.23
C GLU A 228 -11.66 -29.18 -10.98
N GLY A 229 -12.18 -28.57 -9.92
CA GLY A 229 -11.82 -27.22 -9.51
C GLY A 229 -10.48 -27.14 -8.76
N PRO A 230 -9.84 -25.96 -8.69
CA PRO A 230 -8.55 -25.79 -8.03
C PRO A 230 -8.62 -26.00 -6.50
N SER A 231 -9.79 -25.89 -5.89
CA SER A 231 -10.01 -26.12 -4.46
C SER A 231 -10.26 -27.61 -4.09
N SER A 232 -10.25 -28.53 -5.06
CA SER A 232 -10.55 -29.95 -4.84
C SER A 232 -9.68 -30.57 -3.74
N ALA A 233 -8.37 -30.33 -3.74
CA ALA A 233 -7.44 -30.83 -2.74
C ALA A 233 -7.79 -30.42 -1.30
N ASN A 234 -8.46 -29.27 -1.15
CA ASN A 234 -8.92 -28.72 0.12
C ASN A 234 -10.42 -29.03 0.39
N GLY A 235 -10.98 -30.09 -0.21
CA GLY A 235 -12.41 -30.44 -0.04
C GLY A 235 -13.37 -29.42 -0.63
N GLY A 236 -12.93 -28.69 -1.64
CA GLY A 236 -13.72 -27.67 -2.32
C GLY A 236 -13.82 -26.32 -1.61
N ASP A 237 -13.13 -26.11 -0.47
CA ASP A 237 -13.24 -24.87 0.34
C ASP A 237 -12.77 -23.65 -0.44
N LEU A 238 -13.65 -22.65 -0.52
CA LEU A 238 -13.41 -21.34 -1.17
C LEU A 238 -13.16 -20.23 -0.17
N GLY A 239 -13.26 -20.51 1.13
CA GLY A 239 -13.22 -19.50 2.17
C GLY A 239 -14.45 -18.57 2.16
N TYR A 240 -14.32 -17.43 2.88
CA TYR A 240 -15.34 -16.37 2.85
C TYR A 240 -15.18 -15.49 1.62
N PHE A 241 -16.30 -15.17 0.98
CA PHE A 241 -16.34 -14.22 -0.13
C PHE A 241 -17.59 -13.34 -0.04
N GLU A 242 -17.43 -12.13 -0.57
CA GLU A 242 -18.49 -11.13 -0.71
C GLU A 242 -19.14 -11.20 -2.08
N ARG A 243 -20.28 -10.51 -2.26
CA ARG A 243 -20.91 -10.34 -3.57
C ARG A 243 -19.95 -9.69 -4.56
N GLY A 244 -20.05 -10.05 -5.82
CA GLY A 244 -19.17 -9.59 -6.91
C GLY A 244 -17.81 -10.31 -6.99
N ARG A 245 -17.57 -11.33 -6.15
CA ARG A 245 -16.32 -12.12 -6.19
C ARG A 245 -16.45 -13.40 -7.00
N MET A 246 -17.65 -13.90 -7.16
CA MET A 246 -17.95 -15.13 -7.90
C MET A 246 -18.81 -14.79 -9.13
N VAL A 247 -18.87 -15.72 -10.09
CA VAL A 247 -19.77 -15.57 -11.24
C VAL A 247 -21.21 -15.57 -10.77
N LYS A 248 -22.05 -14.76 -11.42
CA LYS A 248 -23.39 -14.46 -10.98
C LYS A 248 -24.28 -15.68 -10.66
N PRO A 249 -24.33 -16.75 -11.51
CA PRO A 249 -25.15 -17.92 -11.19
C PRO A 249 -24.72 -18.64 -9.91
N PHE A 250 -23.40 -18.73 -9.66
CA PHE A 250 -22.85 -19.31 -8.44
C PHE A 250 -23.18 -18.45 -7.22
N GLU A 251 -22.94 -17.14 -7.32
CA GLU A 251 -23.18 -16.18 -6.26
C GLU A 251 -24.64 -16.17 -5.80
N ASP A 252 -25.57 -16.07 -6.77
CA ASP A 252 -27.00 -15.98 -6.47
C ASP A 252 -27.51 -17.20 -5.69
N VAL A 253 -26.94 -18.38 -5.96
CA VAL A 253 -27.27 -19.61 -5.23
C VAL A 253 -26.60 -19.62 -3.87
N ALA A 254 -25.29 -19.37 -3.79
CA ALA A 254 -24.55 -19.40 -2.54
C ALA A 254 -25.14 -18.44 -1.49
N PHE A 255 -25.53 -17.23 -1.91
CA PHE A 255 -26.12 -16.24 -0.99
C PHE A 255 -27.58 -16.53 -0.59
N LYS A 256 -28.30 -17.41 -1.30
CA LYS A 256 -29.67 -17.84 -0.92
C LYS A 256 -29.67 -19.03 0.05
N LEU A 257 -28.71 -19.93 -0.04
CA LEU A 257 -28.60 -21.10 0.82
C LEU A 257 -28.33 -20.71 2.27
N LYS A 258 -28.79 -21.53 3.22
CA LYS A 258 -28.46 -21.40 4.64
C LYS A 258 -27.19 -22.20 4.96
N PRO A 259 -26.49 -21.86 6.08
CA PRO A 259 -25.41 -22.70 6.56
C PRO A 259 -25.82 -24.16 6.71
N GLY A 260 -25.00 -25.07 6.19
CA GLY A 260 -25.26 -26.51 6.14
C GLY A 260 -25.97 -26.99 4.86
N GLU A 261 -26.65 -26.10 4.13
CA GLU A 261 -27.38 -26.51 2.91
C GLU A 261 -26.44 -26.73 1.73
N VAL A 262 -26.84 -27.69 0.87
CA VAL A 262 -26.21 -27.99 -0.41
C VAL A 262 -27.17 -27.61 -1.54
N SER A 263 -26.64 -26.99 -2.58
CA SER A 263 -27.44 -26.62 -3.76
C SER A 263 -27.83 -27.82 -4.60
N GLY A 264 -28.85 -27.67 -5.44
CA GLY A 264 -28.91 -28.42 -6.67
C GLY A 264 -27.77 -28.08 -7.63
N MET A 265 -27.80 -28.68 -8.82
CA MET A 265 -26.85 -28.39 -9.89
C MET A 265 -26.94 -26.92 -10.33
N VAL A 266 -25.81 -26.21 -10.33
CA VAL A 266 -25.69 -24.83 -10.78
C VAL A 266 -24.80 -24.77 -12.01
N GLU A 267 -25.33 -24.24 -13.11
CA GLU A 267 -24.58 -24.05 -14.36
C GLU A 267 -23.87 -22.70 -14.36
N THR A 268 -22.58 -22.70 -14.73
CA THR A 268 -21.76 -21.50 -14.91
C THR A 268 -20.94 -21.61 -16.21
N PRO A 269 -20.25 -20.56 -16.65
CA PRO A 269 -19.30 -20.65 -17.77
C PRO A 269 -18.17 -21.67 -17.59
N PHE A 270 -17.93 -22.12 -16.37
CA PHE A 270 -16.86 -23.10 -16.05
C PHE A 270 -17.36 -24.55 -16.05
N GLY A 271 -18.66 -24.77 -16.03
CA GLY A 271 -19.27 -26.08 -15.93
C GLY A 271 -20.40 -26.15 -14.89
N TYR A 272 -20.62 -27.34 -14.38
CA TYR A 272 -21.67 -27.64 -13.40
C TYR A 272 -21.08 -27.70 -11.98
N HIS A 273 -21.78 -27.06 -11.05
CA HIS A 273 -21.36 -26.97 -9.64
C HIS A 273 -22.42 -27.56 -8.71
N LEU A 274 -21.96 -28.18 -7.61
CA LEU A 274 -22.71 -28.32 -6.37
C LEU A 274 -22.05 -27.42 -5.33
N ILE A 275 -22.84 -26.64 -4.59
CA ILE A 275 -22.36 -25.64 -3.65
C ILE A 275 -22.88 -25.99 -2.27
N LYS A 276 -21.97 -26.07 -1.27
CA LYS A 276 -22.34 -26.20 0.15
C LYS A 276 -21.96 -24.92 0.87
N VAL A 277 -22.94 -24.27 1.47
CA VAL A 277 -22.67 -23.15 2.36
C VAL A 277 -22.27 -23.67 3.74
N VAL A 278 -21.11 -23.25 4.22
CA VAL A 278 -20.57 -23.64 5.51
C VAL A 278 -20.95 -22.66 6.61
N ASP A 279 -20.85 -21.36 6.31
CA ASP A 279 -21.14 -20.28 7.25
C ASP A 279 -21.56 -19.00 6.51
N LYS A 280 -22.23 -18.10 7.23
CA LYS A 280 -22.60 -16.76 6.75
C LYS A 280 -22.30 -15.71 7.81
N LYS A 281 -21.67 -14.64 7.39
CA LYS A 281 -21.56 -13.41 8.16
C LYS A 281 -22.53 -12.39 7.58
N PRO A 282 -23.54 -11.97 8.33
CA PRO A 282 -24.48 -10.96 7.84
C PRO A 282 -23.76 -9.63 7.62
N GLU A 283 -24.36 -8.78 6.81
CA GLU A 283 -23.94 -7.38 6.74
C GLU A 283 -23.95 -6.77 8.15
N SER A 284 -22.90 -6.05 8.47
CA SER A 284 -22.74 -5.42 9.77
C SER A 284 -22.08 -4.05 9.63
N VAL A 285 -22.17 -3.25 10.69
CA VAL A 285 -21.46 -1.98 10.79
C VAL A 285 -20.49 -2.09 11.95
N VAL A 286 -19.20 -1.81 11.70
CA VAL A 286 -18.20 -1.72 12.76
C VAL A 286 -18.65 -0.65 13.74
N SER A 287 -18.77 -0.99 15.01
CA SER A 287 -19.24 -0.04 16.03
C SER A 287 -18.29 1.16 16.17
N TYR A 288 -18.83 2.30 16.65
CA TYR A 288 -18.00 3.46 16.97
C TYR A 288 -16.87 3.09 17.94
N GLU A 289 -17.17 2.30 18.95
CA GLU A 289 -16.20 1.89 19.97
C GLU A 289 -15.03 1.09 19.38
N ASP A 290 -15.31 0.21 18.40
CA ASP A 290 -14.30 -0.58 17.71
C ASP A 290 -13.50 0.23 16.66
N ALA A 291 -14.14 1.27 16.09
CA ALA A 291 -13.56 2.11 15.05
C ALA A 291 -12.77 3.31 15.60
N LYS A 292 -13.15 3.86 16.76
CA LYS A 292 -12.67 5.16 17.27
C LYS A 292 -11.16 5.28 17.33
N GLY A 293 -10.45 4.24 17.75
CA GLY A 293 -8.98 4.24 17.83
C GLY A 293 -8.32 4.39 16.45
N ARG A 294 -8.84 3.68 15.45
CA ARG A 294 -8.34 3.76 14.06
C ARG A 294 -8.67 5.11 13.43
N ILE A 295 -9.87 5.63 13.72
CA ILE A 295 -10.29 6.96 13.23
C ILE A 295 -9.39 8.04 13.82
N ALA A 296 -9.13 8.00 15.12
CA ALA A 296 -8.25 8.95 15.79
C ALA A 296 -6.86 8.96 15.18
N GLN A 297 -6.26 7.79 14.97
CA GLN A 297 -4.95 7.66 14.32
C GLN A 297 -4.97 8.18 12.88
N TYR A 298 -6.01 7.87 12.12
CA TYR A 298 -6.16 8.37 10.75
C TYR A 298 -6.22 9.90 10.71
N LEU A 299 -7.09 10.50 11.52
CA LEU A 299 -7.25 11.96 11.59
C LEU A 299 -5.99 12.65 12.11
N GLU A 300 -5.28 12.04 13.06
CA GLU A 300 -4.01 12.57 13.56
C GLU A 300 -2.95 12.61 12.45
N GLN A 301 -2.81 11.52 11.69
CA GLN A 301 -1.86 11.47 10.56
C GLN A 301 -2.26 12.47 9.46
N GLU A 302 -3.54 12.60 9.17
CA GLU A 302 -4.03 13.61 8.20
C GLU A 302 -3.69 15.03 8.65
N LYS A 303 -3.94 15.36 9.92
CA LYS A 303 -3.63 16.68 10.47
C LYS A 303 -2.12 16.95 10.48
N LYS A 304 -1.30 15.98 10.91
CA LYS A 304 0.17 16.08 10.86
C LYS A 304 0.66 16.31 9.44
N GLY A 305 0.11 15.61 8.46
CA GLY A 305 0.42 15.81 7.04
C GLY A 305 0.13 17.24 6.58
N LYS A 306 -1.06 17.77 6.89
CA LYS A 306 -1.44 19.16 6.55
C LYS A 306 -0.54 20.22 7.22
N VAL A 307 -0.14 19.98 8.47
CA VAL A 307 0.79 20.86 9.18
C VAL A 307 2.15 20.86 8.51
N LEU A 308 2.68 19.68 8.18
CA LEU A 308 3.96 19.53 7.50
C LEU A 308 3.94 20.19 6.13
N GLU A 309 2.91 19.96 5.31
CA GLU A 309 2.74 20.56 3.99
C GLU A 309 2.75 22.09 4.04
N ARG A 310 1.94 22.68 4.94
CA ARG A 310 1.90 24.14 5.13
C ARG A 310 3.25 24.72 5.55
N ASN A 311 3.98 24.05 6.44
CA ASN A 311 5.31 24.49 6.88
C ASN A 311 6.35 24.38 5.76
N LEU A 312 6.31 23.28 4.97
CA LEU A 312 7.17 23.12 3.80
C LEU A 312 6.91 24.23 2.76
N GLU A 313 5.66 24.56 2.50
CA GLU A 313 5.32 25.65 1.59
C GLU A 313 5.87 26.99 2.09
N ALA A 314 5.73 27.29 3.37
CA ALA A 314 6.30 28.50 3.98
C ALA A 314 7.83 28.54 3.93
N MET A 315 8.51 27.39 4.10
CA MET A 315 9.97 27.29 3.94
C MET A 315 10.37 27.52 2.49
N ARG A 316 9.65 26.96 1.52
CA ARG A 316 9.91 27.14 0.08
C ARG A 316 9.81 28.60 -0.36
N GLN A 317 8.80 29.32 0.15
CA GLN A 317 8.62 30.74 -0.17
C GLN A 317 9.78 31.63 0.30
N LYS A 318 10.53 31.18 1.33
CA LYS A 318 11.68 31.91 1.88
C LYS A 318 13.02 31.46 1.31
N ALA A 319 13.05 30.30 0.69
CA ALA A 319 14.27 29.67 0.21
C ALA A 319 14.62 30.10 -1.22
N VAL A 320 15.91 30.13 -1.52
CA VAL A 320 16.42 30.23 -2.89
C VAL A 320 16.58 28.81 -3.43
N ILE A 321 15.70 28.39 -4.32
CA ILE A 321 15.71 27.07 -4.93
C ILE A 321 15.94 27.23 -6.42
N GLU A 322 16.95 26.53 -6.94
CA GLU A 322 17.25 26.49 -8.37
C GLU A 322 17.30 25.01 -8.82
N THR A 323 16.69 24.70 -9.95
CA THR A 323 16.69 23.34 -10.55
C THR A 323 17.35 23.40 -11.93
N PHE A 324 18.08 22.33 -12.31
CA PHE A 324 18.91 22.28 -13.51
C PHE A 324 18.56 21.11 -14.43
#